data_bf0230a139c79cb9d1387cf60ae30b26
#
_entry.id   bf0230a139c79cb9d1387cf60ae30b26
#
_cell.length_a   1.000
_cell.length_b   1.000
_cell.length_c   1.000
_cell.angle_alpha   90.00
_cell.angle_beta   90.00
_cell.angle_gamma   90.00
#
_symmetry.space_group_name_H-M   'P 1'
#
loop_
_entity.id
_entity.type
_entity.pdbx_description
1 polymer ?
#
loop_
_entity_poly.entity_id
_entity_poly.type
_entity_poly.pdbx_seq_one_letter_code
_entity_poly.pdbx_strand_id
1 'polypeptide(L)'
;MKIYFKTNKILHSIPRKFYADWIKPLVPHLRHDIYGIKKKDLTLSLNPKNADILILPLTWNYYFQYGKTNEAIETIKFYEMLNKPIVTWVSGDYKYKVMDGNFIILQHSLHKSKRKNNEYAYPAIIRDPFDYLNFYGVNIASSFKKTRISFCGAANWTLLDKCESLFKDFFFRIKNKAFMPYLDLRFPVSGMSLRGKLLKSFNENKNFDTHIIIRKRRDSILSNKEKYKFEYWNNILLAPFTICVRGNGNFSVRFYETLALGRIPILIDTDCVLPFDNEINWHKHCIIIRETEPKRIVDSVILSINAMDDNELINMQISNRKLWIDKLSFGGFYYSFTKKF
;
A
#
# COMPACT_ATOMS: atom_id res chain seq x y z
N MET A 1 -7.71 -21.86 -9.27
CA MET A 1 -8.92 -21.02 -9.25
C MET A 1 -9.21 -20.52 -10.64
N LYS A 2 -10.45 -20.66 -11.07
CA LYS A 2 -10.95 -20.17 -12.37
C LYS A 2 -11.61 -18.81 -12.14
N ILE A 3 -11.14 -17.79 -12.83
CA ILE A 3 -11.76 -16.46 -12.80
C ILE A 3 -12.49 -16.18 -14.09
N TYR A 4 -13.54 -15.40 -14.02
CA TYR A 4 -14.25 -14.88 -15.19
C TYR A 4 -14.29 -13.36 -15.17
N PHE A 5 -14.10 -12.77 -16.32
CA PHE A 5 -14.36 -11.35 -16.59
C PHE A 5 -14.79 -11.16 -18.06
N LYS A 6 -15.52 -10.09 -18.34
CA LYS A 6 -15.92 -9.76 -19.72
C LYS A 6 -14.69 -9.38 -20.53
N THR A 7 -14.21 -10.27 -21.40
CA THR A 7 -12.98 -10.10 -22.20
C THR A 7 -13.09 -8.99 -23.25
N ASN A 8 -14.28 -8.67 -23.74
CA ASN A 8 -14.53 -7.55 -24.66
C ASN A 8 -14.21 -6.17 -24.03
N LYS A 9 -13.95 -6.11 -22.72
CA LYS A 9 -13.48 -4.91 -22.01
C LYS A 9 -11.95 -4.80 -21.98
N ILE A 10 -11.24 -5.79 -22.48
CA ILE A 10 -9.77 -5.80 -22.52
C ILE A 10 -9.32 -5.18 -23.83
N LEU A 11 -9.09 -3.88 -23.84
CA LEU A 11 -8.70 -3.11 -25.00
C LEU A 11 -7.26 -2.61 -24.84
N HIS A 12 -6.43 -2.77 -25.87
CA HIS A 12 -5.04 -2.25 -25.88
C HIS A 12 -4.95 -0.73 -25.61
N SER A 13 -6.01 0.02 -25.96
CA SER A 13 -6.10 1.46 -25.72
C SER A 13 -6.30 1.86 -24.26
N ILE A 14 -6.69 0.92 -23.39
CA ILE A 14 -6.89 1.22 -21.97
C ILE A 14 -5.55 1.08 -21.23
N PRO A 15 -5.07 2.14 -20.52
CA PRO A 15 -3.83 2.06 -19.75
C PRO A 15 -3.87 0.96 -18.69
N ARG A 16 -2.74 0.24 -18.56
CA ARG A 16 -2.56 -0.89 -17.61
C ARG A 16 -3.02 -0.61 -16.17
N LYS A 17 -2.88 0.61 -15.71
CA LYS A 17 -3.25 1.02 -14.34
C LYS A 17 -4.74 0.85 -14.03
N PHE A 18 -5.58 0.78 -15.05
CA PHE A 18 -7.03 0.65 -14.88
C PHE A 18 -7.53 -0.79 -14.87
N TYR A 19 -6.68 -1.77 -15.17
CA TYR A 19 -7.09 -3.17 -15.08
C TYR A 19 -7.04 -3.67 -13.65
N ALA A 20 -8.02 -4.49 -13.29
CA ALA A 20 -8.01 -5.25 -12.03
C ALA A 20 -6.75 -6.10 -11.93
N ASP A 21 -6.13 -6.16 -10.76
CA ASP A 21 -4.79 -6.74 -10.65
C ASP A 21 -4.76 -8.24 -10.99
N TRP A 22 -5.77 -9.00 -10.57
CA TRP A 22 -5.78 -10.45 -10.80
C TRP A 22 -6.04 -10.87 -12.24
N ILE A 23 -6.48 -9.97 -13.12
CA ILE A 23 -6.59 -10.29 -14.55
C ILE A 23 -5.29 -9.99 -15.32
N LYS A 24 -4.40 -9.16 -14.77
CA LYS A 24 -3.14 -8.79 -15.43
C LYS A 24 -2.27 -9.99 -15.81
N PRO A 25 -2.12 -11.03 -14.96
CA PRO A 25 -1.40 -12.24 -15.33
C PRO A 25 -2.01 -13.05 -16.50
N LEU A 26 -3.28 -12.85 -16.81
CA LEU A 26 -4.00 -13.59 -17.85
C LEU A 26 -4.08 -12.84 -19.18
N VAL A 27 -3.63 -11.61 -19.21
CA VAL A 27 -3.70 -10.75 -20.40
C VAL A 27 -2.30 -10.56 -21.00
N PRO A 28 -2.00 -11.12 -22.18
CA PRO A 28 -0.63 -11.19 -22.72
C PRO A 28 0.12 -9.87 -22.80
N HIS A 29 -0.54 -8.76 -23.13
CA HIS A 29 0.11 -7.46 -23.25
C HIS A 29 0.33 -6.73 -21.91
N LEU A 30 -0.12 -7.28 -20.77
CA LEU A 30 -0.01 -6.63 -19.46
C LEU A 30 1.19 -7.06 -18.62
N ARG A 31 2.07 -7.95 -19.13
CA ARG A 31 3.27 -8.51 -18.47
C ARG A 31 3.01 -9.23 -17.14
N HIS A 32 3.57 -10.43 -16.97
CA HIS A 32 3.17 -11.41 -15.93
C HIS A 32 4.21 -11.80 -14.91
N ASP A 33 5.45 -11.56 -15.21
CA ASP A 33 6.65 -12.16 -14.60
C ASP A 33 6.93 -11.76 -13.15
N ILE A 34 6.16 -10.80 -12.60
CA ILE A 34 6.44 -10.22 -11.27
C ILE A 34 5.47 -10.65 -10.17
N TYR A 35 4.51 -11.54 -10.48
CA TYR A 35 3.35 -11.67 -9.59
C TYR A 35 3.37 -12.88 -8.66
N GLY A 36 4.29 -13.84 -8.82
CA GLY A 36 4.42 -14.98 -7.91
C GLY A 36 3.23 -15.94 -7.88
N ILE A 37 2.34 -15.91 -8.90
CA ILE A 37 1.24 -16.86 -9.06
C ILE A 37 1.61 -17.91 -10.10
N LYS A 38 1.47 -19.19 -9.76
CA LYS A 38 1.70 -20.29 -10.71
C LYS A 38 0.61 -20.29 -11.77
N LYS A 39 0.96 -20.49 -13.05
CA LYS A 39 0.00 -20.49 -14.17
C LYS A 39 -1.19 -21.44 -13.98
N LYS A 40 -0.98 -22.58 -13.33
CA LYS A 40 -2.05 -23.56 -13.05
C LYS A 40 -3.05 -23.11 -12.00
N ASP A 41 -2.66 -22.17 -11.13
CA ASP A 41 -3.45 -21.74 -9.97
C ASP A 41 -4.36 -20.55 -10.28
N LEU A 42 -4.15 -19.90 -11.43
CA LEU A 42 -4.99 -18.80 -11.92
C LEU A 42 -5.28 -19.00 -13.41
N THR A 43 -6.52 -19.34 -13.74
CA THR A 43 -6.94 -19.62 -15.10
C THR A 43 -8.20 -18.83 -15.48
N LEU A 44 -8.31 -18.48 -16.76
CA LEU A 44 -9.49 -17.81 -17.30
C LEU A 44 -10.57 -18.82 -17.61
N SER A 45 -11.79 -18.60 -17.11
CA SER A 45 -12.99 -19.29 -17.57
C SER A 45 -13.66 -18.51 -18.68
N LEU A 46 -14.04 -19.17 -19.77
CA LEU A 46 -14.82 -18.54 -20.85
C LEU A 46 -16.33 -18.53 -20.50
N ASN A 47 -16.77 -19.40 -19.61
CA ASN A 47 -18.15 -19.43 -19.15
C ASN A 47 -18.23 -18.97 -17.68
N PRO A 48 -19.00 -17.91 -17.38
CA PRO A 48 -19.09 -17.38 -16.02
C PRO A 48 -19.67 -18.40 -15.03
N LYS A 49 -20.51 -19.33 -15.48
CA LYS A 49 -21.05 -20.40 -14.60
C LYS A 49 -19.96 -21.36 -14.09
N ASN A 50 -18.86 -21.51 -14.84
CA ASN A 50 -17.76 -22.41 -14.49
C ASN A 50 -16.60 -21.70 -13.75
N ALA A 51 -16.77 -20.43 -13.44
CA ALA A 51 -15.77 -19.65 -12.69
C ALA A 51 -15.98 -19.82 -11.18
N ASP A 52 -14.90 -19.72 -10.43
CA ASP A 52 -14.94 -19.68 -8.97
C ASP A 52 -15.21 -18.24 -8.49
N ILE A 53 -14.66 -17.24 -9.20
CA ILE A 53 -14.78 -15.81 -8.89
C ILE A 53 -15.07 -15.02 -10.16
N LEU A 54 -15.91 -13.99 -10.03
CA LEU A 54 -16.22 -13.04 -11.07
C LEU A 54 -15.49 -11.72 -10.80
N ILE A 55 -14.82 -11.17 -11.81
CA ILE A 55 -14.01 -9.95 -11.64
C ILE A 55 -14.56 -8.84 -12.53
N LEU A 56 -14.77 -7.67 -11.92
CA LEU A 56 -14.98 -6.45 -12.68
C LEU A 56 -13.66 -6.10 -13.38
N PRO A 57 -13.57 -6.12 -14.73
CA PRO A 57 -12.27 -6.12 -15.42
C PRO A 57 -11.47 -4.84 -15.23
N LEU A 58 -12.14 -3.71 -15.07
CA LEU A 58 -11.49 -2.43 -14.87
C LEU A 58 -11.72 -1.93 -13.44
N THR A 59 -10.83 -1.10 -12.95
CA THR A 59 -10.95 -0.50 -11.63
C THR A 59 -12.04 0.56 -11.60
N TRP A 60 -12.62 0.83 -10.44
CA TRP A 60 -13.59 1.92 -10.26
C TRP A 60 -13.05 3.28 -10.69
N ASN A 61 -11.72 3.47 -10.61
CA ASN A 61 -11.03 4.66 -11.13
C ASN A 61 -11.37 4.92 -12.61
N TYR A 62 -11.35 3.87 -13.45
CA TYR A 62 -11.69 3.99 -14.84
C TYR A 62 -13.14 4.39 -15.04
N TYR A 63 -14.05 3.69 -14.38
CA TYR A 63 -15.48 3.92 -14.56
C TYR A 63 -15.90 5.33 -14.13
N PHE A 64 -15.36 5.83 -13.03
CA PHE A 64 -15.63 7.19 -12.58
C PHE A 64 -14.99 8.24 -13.50
N GLN A 65 -13.72 8.08 -13.86
CA GLN A 65 -13.00 9.07 -14.67
C GLN A 65 -13.56 9.23 -16.08
N TYR A 66 -14.15 8.16 -16.63
CA TYR A 66 -14.71 8.16 -17.98
C TYR A 66 -16.25 8.20 -18.03
N GLY A 67 -16.90 8.44 -16.89
CA GLY A 67 -18.37 8.52 -16.82
C GLY A 67 -19.09 7.20 -17.13
N LYS A 68 -18.43 6.05 -16.93
CA LYS A 68 -18.91 4.70 -17.29
C LYS A 68 -19.42 3.89 -16.09
N THR A 69 -19.84 4.55 -15.02
CA THR A 69 -20.31 3.87 -13.80
C THR A 69 -21.51 2.96 -14.05
N ASN A 70 -22.43 3.36 -14.96
CA ASN A 70 -23.59 2.52 -15.31
C ASN A 70 -23.13 1.19 -15.95
N GLU A 71 -22.09 1.19 -16.77
CA GLU A 71 -21.53 -0.02 -17.36
C GLU A 71 -20.96 -0.99 -16.31
N ALA A 72 -20.31 -0.45 -15.26
CA ALA A 72 -19.86 -1.24 -14.13
C ALA A 72 -21.04 -1.85 -13.37
N ILE A 73 -22.09 -1.06 -13.11
CA ILE A 73 -23.30 -1.49 -12.39
C ILE A 73 -24.02 -2.59 -13.16
N GLU A 74 -24.23 -2.44 -14.46
CA GLU A 74 -24.84 -3.46 -15.31
C GLU A 74 -24.03 -4.78 -15.30
N THR A 75 -22.70 -4.66 -15.32
CA THR A 75 -21.84 -5.83 -15.25
C THR A 75 -21.95 -6.53 -13.91
N ILE A 76 -22.01 -5.78 -12.81
CA ILE A 76 -22.18 -6.34 -11.46
C ILE A 76 -23.56 -6.98 -11.31
N LYS A 77 -24.63 -6.33 -11.76
CA LYS A 77 -25.99 -6.91 -11.75
C LYS A 77 -26.06 -8.25 -12.48
N PHE A 78 -25.41 -8.32 -13.65
CA PHE A 78 -25.30 -9.60 -14.38
C PHE A 78 -24.53 -10.65 -13.57
N TYR A 79 -23.46 -10.28 -12.85
CA TYR A 79 -22.70 -11.19 -12.01
C TYR A 79 -23.48 -11.66 -10.78
N GLU A 80 -24.26 -10.79 -10.15
CA GLU A 80 -25.09 -11.12 -8.99
C GLU A 80 -26.09 -12.24 -9.29
N MET A 81 -26.63 -12.30 -10.53
CA MET A 81 -27.52 -13.39 -10.96
C MET A 81 -26.84 -14.77 -10.98
N LEU A 82 -25.50 -14.82 -10.95
CA LEU A 82 -24.73 -16.06 -10.97
C LEU A 82 -24.42 -16.62 -9.58
N ASN A 83 -24.76 -15.87 -8.53
CA ASN A 83 -24.56 -16.23 -7.13
C ASN A 83 -23.12 -16.69 -6.81
N LYS A 84 -22.12 -15.94 -7.32
CA LYS A 84 -20.69 -16.18 -7.11
C LYS A 84 -20.01 -14.95 -6.53
N PRO A 85 -18.87 -15.12 -5.84
CA PRO A 85 -18.09 -13.97 -5.34
C PRO A 85 -17.72 -13.01 -6.48
N ILE A 86 -17.98 -11.72 -6.25
CA ILE A 86 -17.63 -10.64 -7.20
C ILE A 86 -16.53 -9.79 -6.57
N VAL A 87 -15.42 -9.61 -7.29
CA VAL A 87 -14.29 -8.83 -6.78
C VAL A 87 -14.02 -7.63 -7.70
N THR A 88 -13.87 -6.48 -7.07
CA THR A 88 -13.63 -5.19 -7.74
C THR A 88 -12.44 -4.46 -7.11
N TRP A 89 -11.87 -3.47 -7.81
CA TRP A 89 -10.70 -2.72 -7.32
C TRP A 89 -10.90 -1.21 -7.37
N VAL A 90 -10.34 -0.56 -6.36
CA VAL A 90 -9.98 0.86 -6.39
C VAL A 90 -8.47 0.98 -6.28
N SER A 91 -7.82 1.61 -7.25
CA SER A 91 -6.37 1.75 -7.31
C SER A 91 -5.91 3.15 -6.89
N GLY A 92 -4.67 3.27 -6.41
CA GLY A 92 -4.02 4.54 -6.11
C GLY A 92 -4.31 5.11 -4.73
N ASP A 93 -4.04 6.42 -4.58
CA ASP A 93 -3.94 7.07 -3.28
C ASP A 93 -5.29 7.43 -2.64
N TYR A 94 -6.34 7.56 -3.43
CA TYR A 94 -7.61 8.09 -2.95
C TYR A 94 -8.67 7.01 -2.81
N LYS A 95 -9.48 7.14 -1.77
CA LYS A 95 -10.71 6.37 -1.62
C LYS A 95 -11.77 6.93 -2.57
N TYR A 96 -12.48 6.03 -3.25
CA TYR A 96 -13.61 6.36 -4.10
C TYR A 96 -14.92 6.05 -3.38
N LYS A 97 -15.94 6.86 -3.60
CA LYS A 97 -17.29 6.63 -3.08
C LYS A 97 -18.01 5.60 -3.95
N VAL A 98 -17.58 4.36 -3.86
CA VAL A 98 -18.23 3.25 -4.56
C VAL A 98 -19.57 2.96 -3.87
N MET A 99 -20.60 2.63 -4.68
CA MET A 99 -21.91 2.24 -4.18
C MET A 99 -21.85 0.99 -3.28
N ASP A 100 -22.89 0.79 -2.48
CA ASP A 100 -23.06 -0.46 -1.73
C ASP A 100 -23.59 -1.56 -2.66
N GLY A 101 -23.26 -2.81 -2.36
CA GLY A 101 -23.67 -3.96 -3.15
C GLY A 101 -23.05 -5.27 -2.63
N ASN A 102 -23.51 -6.38 -3.16
CA ASN A 102 -23.01 -7.70 -2.80
C ASN A 102 -21.74 -8.04 -3.62
N PHE A 103 -20.70 -7.23 -3.48
CA PHE A 103 -19.41 -7.42 -4.11
C PHE A 103 -18.29 -6.90 -3.22
N ILE A 104 -17.12 -7.45 -3.39
CA ILE A 104 -15.90 -7.10 -2.65
C ILE A 104 -15.19 -5.93 -3.33
N ILE A 105 -14.72 -4.99 -2.54
CA ILE A 105 -13.90 -3.85 -3.00
C ILE A 105 -12.52 -3.96 -2.38
N LEU A 106 -11.51 -4.24 -3.19
CA LEU A 106 -10.10 -4.22 -2.81
C LEU A 106 -9.53 -2.82 -3.03
N GLN A 107 -8.98 -2.19 -2.00
CA GLN A 107 -8.38 -0.86 -2.11
C GLN A 107 -7.30 -0.60 -1.07
N HIS A 108 -6.35 0.31 -1.39
CA HIS A 108 -5.23 0.63 -0.52
C HIS A 108 -5.63 1.61 0.60
N SER A 109 -6.43 2.63 0.24
CA SER A 109 -6.69 3.79 1.10
C SER A 109 -8.04 3.64 1.82
N LEU A 110 -8.01 2.94 2.95
CA LEU A 110 -9.18 2.74 3.81
C LEU A 110 -9.05 3.48 5.14
N HIS A 111 -10.19 3.82 5.72
CA HIS A 111 -10.30 4.38 7.06
C HIS A 111 -11.11 3.42 7.94
N LYS A 112 -10.55 3.03 9.11
CA LYS A 112 -11.23 2.14 10.06
C LYS A 112 -12.60 2.67 10.46
N SER A 113 -12.66 3.99 10.78
CA SER A 113 -13.88 4.66 11.25
C SER A 113 -15.00 4.71 10.22
N LYS A 114 -14.74 4.44 8.95
CA LYS A 114 -15.73 4.56 7.84
C LYS A 114 -15.59 3.45 6.80
N ARG A 115 -15.05 2.32 7.20
CA ARG A 115 -14.96 1.13 6.37
C ARG A 115 -16.33 0.50 6.22
N LYS A 116 -16.71 0.15 5.03
CA LYS A 116 -17.88 -0.67 4.73
C LYS A 116 -17.54 -2.15 4.89
N ASN A 117 -18.54 -2.99 5.13
CA ASN A 117 -18.34 -4.43 5.33
C ASN A 117 -17.74 -5.15 4.11
N ASN A 118 -17.98 -4.63 2.91
CA ASN A 118 -17.48 -5.18 1.66
C ASN A 118 -16.15 -4.55 1.19
N GLU A 119 -15.55 -3.64 1.97
CA GLU A 119 -14.26 -3.01 1.67
C GLU A 119 -13.13 -3.75 2.39
N TYR A 120 -12.11 -4.15 1.66
CA TYR A 120 -10.93 -4.87 2.17
C TYR A 120 -9.65 -4.12 1.81
N ALA A 121 -8.75 -4.00 2.79
CA ALA A 121 -7.45 -3.41 2.54
C ALA A 121 -6.63 -4.31 1.62
N TYR A 122 -6.14 -3.72 0.53
CA TYR A 122 -5.28 -4.35 -0.45
C TYR A 122 -3.85 -3.86 -0.25
N PRO A 123 -2.85 -4.76 -0.14
CA PRO A 123 -1.47 -4.34 0.06
C PRO A 123 -0.94 -3.58 -1.15
N ALA A 124 -0.03 -2.65 -0.94
CA ALA A 124 0.70 -2.05 -2.05
C ALA A 124 1.56 -3.13 -2.72
N ILE A 125 1.29 -3.38 -4.00
CA ILE A 125 2.02 -4.39 -4.78
C ILE A 125 3.38 -3.83 -5.17
N ILE A 126 4.41 -4.45 -4.65
CA ILE A 126 5.81 -4.14 -4.93
C ILE A 126 6.51 -5.38 -5.49
N ARG A 127 7.57 -5.15 -6.27
CA ARG A 127 8.53 -6.23 -6.58
C ARG A 127 9.29 -6.60 -5.33
N ASP A 128 9.77 -7.83 -5.28
CA ASP A 128 10.66 -8.23 -4.21
C ASP A 128 11.94 -7.36 -4.26
N PRO A 129 12.24 -6.58 -3.21
CA PRO A 129 13.46 -5.78 -3.19
C PRO A 129 14.73 -6.62 -3.28
N PHE A 130 14.72 -7.88 -2.83
CA PHE A 130 15.87 -8.76 -2.89
C PHE A 130 16.23 -9.18 -4.31
N ASP A 131 15.24 -9.35 -5.20
CA ASP A 131 15.50 -9.59 -6.63
C ASP A 131 16.30 -8.44 -7.27
N TYR A 132 16.04 -7.21 -6.83
CA TYR A 132 16.73 -6.03 -7.32
C TYR A 132 18.12 -5.85 -6.71
N LEU A 133 18.24 -6.16 -5.42
CA LEU A 133 19.51 -6.03 -4.69
C LEU A 133 20.46 -7.20 -4.97
N ASN A 134 20.06 -8.20 -5.77
CA ASN A 134 20.77 -9.46 -5.96
C ASN A 134 21.14 -10.12 -4.62
N PHE A 135 20.22 -10.06 -3.67
CA PHE A 135 20.46 -10.44 -2.30
C PHE A 135 19.41 -11.47 -1.87
N TYR A 136 19.88 -12.68 -1.51
CA TYR A 136 19.02 -13.81 -1.16
C TYR A 136 19.07 -14.10 0.34
N GLY A 137 18.47 -13.28 1.14
CA GLY A 137 18.38 -13.54 2.57
C GLY A 137 18.08 -12.30 3.40
N VAL A 138 17.50 -12.52 4.58
CA VAL A 138 17.31 -11.45 5.56
C VAL A 138 18.66 -11.21 6.24
N ASN A 139 19.30 -10.09 5.94
CA ASN A 139 20.39 -9.62 6.76
C ASN A 139 19.80 -9.05 8.05
N ILE A 140 19.84 -9.82 9.13
CA ILE A 140 19.30 -9.40 10.42
C ILE A 140 20.09 -8.19 10.91
N ALA A 141 19.40 -7.11 11.23
CA ALA A 141 20.02 -5.86 11.68
C ALA A 141 20.51 -5.92 13.14
N SER A 142 21.02 -7.07 13.57
CA SER A 142 21.58 -7.27 14.92
C SER A 142 22.91 -6.54 15.16
N SER A 143 23.63 -6.22 14.07
CA SER A 143 24.88 -5.46 14.12
C SER A 143 24.69 -3.94 14.25
N PHE A 144 23.46 -3.45 14.11
CA PHE A 144 23.16 -2.03 14.24
C PHE A 144 22.67 -1.69 15.65
N LYS A 145 22.90 -0.44 16.07
CA LYS A 145 22.31 0.05 17.31
C LYS A 145 20.80 -0.19 17.27
N LYS A 146 20.24 -0.79 18.31
CA LYS A 146 18.81 -1.06 18.47
C LYS A 146 17.95 0.19 18.25
N THR A 147 18.46 1.37 18.60
CA THR A 147 17.79 2.66 18.45
C THR A 147 17.95 3.28 17.06
N ARG A 148 18.57 2.59 16.09
CA ARG A 148 18.69 3.11 14.72
C ARG A 148 17.36 3.05 14.02
N ILE A 149 16.96 4.21 13.47
CA ILE A 149 15.74 4.37 12.68
C ILE A 149 16.04 5.00 11.32
N SER A 150 15.33 4.57 10.29
CA SER A 150 15.55 5.05 8.94
C SER A 150 14.32 5.72 8.33
N PHE A 151 14.57 6.61 7.38
CA PHE A 151 13.59 7.15 6.45
C PHE A 151 14.29 7.66 5.20
N CYS A 152 13.79 7.30 4.01
CA CYS A 152 14.24 7.90 2.76
C CYS A 152 13.02 8.30 1.93
N GLY A 153 12.88 9.58 1.55
CA GLY A 153 11.77 10.02 0.70
C GLY A 153 11.37 11.47 0.85
N ALA A 154 10.27 11.82 0.20
CA ALA A 154 9.76 13.18 0.19
C ALA A 154 9.08 13.56 1.51
N ALA A 155 9.42 14.74 2.02
CA ALA A 155 8.78 15.37 3.17
C ALA A 155 8.92 16.91 3.04
N ASN A 156 7.98 17.66 3.64
CA ASN A 156 8.08 19.13 3.69
C ASN A 156 9.03 19.52 4.81
N TRP A 157 10.29 19.76 4.45
CA TRP A 157 11.35 20.05 5.40
C TRP A 157 11.47 21.53 5.73
N THR A 158 11.25 22.40 4.75
CA THR A 158 11.34 23.85 4.89
C THR A 158 9.97 24.51 5.04
N LEU A 159 9.94 25.79 5.45
CA LEU A 159 8.71 26.58 5.48
C LEU A 159 8.13 26.78 4.07
N LEU A 160 9.00 26.99 3.08
CA LEU A 160 8.59 27.13 1.68
C LEU A 160 7.89 25.86 1.17
N ASP A 161 8.44 24.67 1.48
CA ASP A 161 7.80 23.40 1.12
C ASP A 161 6.40 23.28 1.72
N LYS A 162 6.22 23.77 2.96
CA LYS A 162 4.90 23.76 3.62
C LYS A 162 3.89 24.67 2.94
N CYS A 163 4.30 25.90 2.64
CA CYS A 163 3.44 26.89 1.95
C CYS A 163 3.03 26.37 0.56
N GLU A 164 3.98 25.87 -0.22
CA GLU A 164 3.72 25.29 -1.55
C GLU A 164 2.76 24.10 -1.46
N SER A 165 2.92 23.24 -0.45
CA SER A 165 2.04 22.10 -0.24
C SER A 165 0.61 22.53 0.14
N LEU A 166 0.45 23.50 1.03
CA LEU A 166 -0.85 24.03 1.42
C LEU A 166 -1.60 24.64 0.23
N PHE A 167 -0.90 25.39 -0.61
CA PHE A 167 -1.46 25.97 -1.84
C PHE A 167 -1.94 24.88 -2.79
N LYS A 168 -1.10 23.87 -3.06
CA LYS A 168 -1.45 22.74 -3.92
C LYS A 168 -2.65 21.95 -3.36
N ASP A 169 -2.68 21.69 -2.06
CA ASP A 169 -3.78 20.98 -1.40
C ASP A 169 -5.09 21.76 -1.49
N PHE A 170 -5.05 23.09 -1.35
CA PHE A 170 -6.22 23.96 -1.47
C PHE A 170 -6.80 23.93 -2.90
N PHE A 171 -5.96 24.15 -3.92
CA PHE A 171 -6.41 24.08 -5.31
C PHE A 171 -6.90 22.69 -5.71
N PHE A 172 -6.23 21.65 -5.24
CA PHE A 172 -6.67 20.28 -5.49
C PHE A 172 -8.05 20.01 -4.89
N ARG A 173 -8.34 20.52 -3.70
CA ARG A 173 -9.67 20.37 -3.06
C ARG A 173 -10.78 21.10 -3.81
N ILE A 174 -10.52 22.32 -4.27
CA ILE A 174 -11.47 23.07 -5.11
C ILE A 174 -11.76 22.30 -6.39
N LYS A 175 -10.72 21.93 -7.11
CA LYS A 175 -10.83 21.14 -8.35
C LYS A 175 -11.58 19.83 -8.12
N ASN A 176 -11.28 19.15 -7.03
CA ASN A 176 -11.94 17.88 -6.70
C ASN A 176 -13.43 18.08 -6.42
N LYS A 177 -13.80 19.08 -5.64
CA LYS A 177 -15.22 19.37 -5.32
C LYS A 177 -16.02 19.65 -6.59
N ALA A 178 -15.43 20.35 -7.56
CA ALA A 178 -16.09 20.72 -8.81
C ALA A 178 -16.13 19.57 -9.85
N PHE A 179 -15.04 18.80 -10.00
CA PHE A 179 -14.88 17.88 -11.14
C PHE A 179 -14.74 16.41 -10.76
N MET A 180 -14.49 16.09 -9.48
CA MET A 180 -14.28 14.72 -9.02
C MET A 180 -15.02 14.43 -7.70
N PRO A 181 -16.34 14.66 -7.62
CA PRO A 181 -17.11 14.54 -6.36
C PRO A 181 -17.15 13.11 -5.81
N TYR A 182 -16.75 12.15 -6.62
CA TYR A 182 -16.65 10.74 -6.27
C TYR A 182 -15.42 10.39 -5.42
N LEU A 183 -14.47 11.31 -5.23
CA LEU A 183 -13.33 11.06 -4.34
C LEU A 183 -13.70 11.40 -2.89
N ASP A 184 -13.18 10.57 -1.98
CA ASP A 184 -13.27 10.83 -0.53
C ASP A 184 -11.94 11.42 -0.04
N LEU A 185 -11.89 12.76 0.04
CA LEU A 185 -10.70 13.50 0.49
C LEU A 185 -10.87 13.90 1.96
N ARG A 186 -10.34 13.10 2.87
CA ARG A 186 -10.55 13.30 4.31
C ARG A 186 -9.45 14.05 5.02
N PHE A 187 -8.22 13.98 4.54
CA PHE A 187 -7.12 14.58 5.26
C PHE A 187 -7.02 16.08 5.05
N PRO A 188 -7.05 16.87 6.12
CA PRO A 188 -6.88 18.32 6.03
C PRO A 188 -5.42 18.70 5.74
N VAL A 189 -4.47 17.83 6.11
CA VAL A 189 -3.03 18.09 5.99
C VAL A 189 -2.40 17.04 5.09
N SER A 190 -1.55 17.51 4.17
CA SER A 190 -0.77 16.61 3.30
C SER A 190 0.12 15.68 4.11
N GLY A 191 0.24 14.42 3.69
CA GLY A 191 1.14 13.46 4.32
C GLY A 191 2.59 13.93 4.33
N MET A 192 2.99 14.77 3.39
CA MET A 192 4.35 15.36 3.35
C MET A 192 4.60 16.33 4.50
N SER A 193 3.60 17.12 4.90
CA SER A 193 3.71 18.04 6.05
C SER A 193 3.77 17.28 7.36
N LEU A 194 2.95 16.22 7.50
CA LEU A 194 3.01 15.32 8.66
C LEU A 194 4.39 14.67 8.78
N ARG A 195 4.93 14.12 7.66
CA ARG A 195 6.28 13.57 7.61
C ARG A 195 7.34 14.58 8.06
N GLY A 196 7.32 15.80 7.52
CA GLY A 196 8.29 16.83 7.85
C GLY A 196 8.33 17.16 9.33
N LYS A 197 7.17 17.30 9.98
CA LYS A 197 7.09 17.56 11.43
C LYS A 197 7.67 16.39 12.24
N LEU A 198 7.23 15.17 11.94
CA LEU A 198 7.65 13.97 12.66
C LEU A 198 9.15 13.69 12.49
N LEU A 199 9.64 13.73 11.26
CA LEU A 199 11.06 13.46 10.99
C LEU A 199 11.99 14.45 11.67
N LYS A 200 11.59 15.73 11.80
CA LYS A 200 12.34 16.71 12.59
C LYS A 200 12.41 16.31 14.06
N SER A 201 11.26 15.93 14.66
CA SER A 201 11.22 15.53 16.05
C SER A 201 12.04 14.26 16.33
N PHE A 202 12.07 13.30 15.40
CA PHE A 202 12.96 12.15 15.51
C PHE A 202 14.43 12.54 15.39
N ASN A 203 14.76 13.40 14.45
CA ASN A 203 16.15 13.82 14.20
C ASN A 203 16.75 14.67 15.32
N GLU A 204 15.92 15.42 16.03
CA GLU A 204 16.32 16.25 17.17
C GLU A 204 16.46 15.44 18.48
N ASN A 205 15.92 14.22 18.51
CA ASN A 205 15.93 13.39 19.73
C ASN A 205 17.20 12.55 19.81
N LYS A 206 18.01 12.79 20.86
CA LYS A 206 19.31 12.14 21.09
C LYS A 206 19.23 10.63 21.40
N ASN A 207 18.05 10.09 21.71
CA ASN A 207 17.87 8.66 21.97
C ASN A 207 17.89 7.82 20.69
N PHE A 208 17.79 8.44 19.51
CA PHE A 208 17.82 7.77 18.24
C PHE A 208 19.12 8.00 17.47
N ASP A 209 19.59 6.95 16.82
CA ASP A 209 20.55 7.01 15.72
C ASP A 209 19.73 7.12 14.41
N THR A 210 19.56 8.33 13.90
CA THR A 210 18.67 8.58 12.75
C THR A 210 19.41 8.53 11.43
N HIS A 211 18.89 7.75 10.47
CA HIS A 211 19.35 7.74 9.09
C HIS A 211 18.25 8.26 8.16
N ILE A 212 18.05 9.58 8.17
CA ILE A 212 16.98 10.29 7.45
C ILE A 212 17.51 10.94 6.18
N ILE A 213 16.99 10.52 5.01
CA ILE A 213 17.32 11.09 3.70
C ILE A 213 16.06 11.77 3.15
N ILE A 214 16.07 13.10 3.13
CA ILE A 214 14.99 13.88 2.55
C ILE A 214 15.25 14.12 1.06
N ARG A 215 14.29 13.74 0.23
CA ARG A 215 14.33 13.93 -1.22
C ARG A 215 13.31 14.95 -1.68
N LYS A 216 13.67 15.77 -2.63
CA LYS A 216 12.72 16.60 -3.37
C LYS A 216 12.06 15.76 -4.46
N ARG A 217 10.77 15.98 -4.72
CA ARG A 217 10.04 15.25 -5.76
C ARG A 217 10.68 15.36 -7.16
N ARG A 218 11.38 16.46 -7.44
CA ARG A 218 12.08 16.69 -8.70
C ARG A 218 13.33 15.83 -8.87
N ASP A 219 14.00 15.50 -7.78
CA ASP A 219 15.27 14.76 -7.83
C ASP A 219 15.08 13.33 -8.38
N SER A 220 13.92 12.75 -8.15
CA SER A 220 13.58 11.41 -8.66
C SER A 220 13.31 11.35 -10.17
N ILE A 221 13.12 12.51 -10.83
CA ILE A 221 12.82 12.61 -12.27
C ILE A 221 14.10 12.83 -13.08
N LEU A 222 15.09 13.54 -12.50
CA LEU A 222 16.27 14.04 -13.20
C LEU A 222 17.52 13.16 -13.03
N SER A 223 17.48 12.14 -12.18
CA SER A 223 18.66 11.36 -11.80
C SER A 223 18.51 9.87 -12.15
N ASN A 224 19.64 9.17 -12.11
CA ASN A 224 19.74 7.74 -12.34
C ASN A 224 18.77 6.96 -11.41
N LYS A 225 17.65 6.49 -11.96
CA LYS A 225 16.57 5.79 -11.23
C LYS A 225 17.07 4.57 -10.44
N GLU A 226 18.09 3.89 -10.95
CA GLU A 226 18.66 2.69 -10.34
C GLU A 226 19.41 3.06 -9.04
N LYS A 227 20.26 4.11 -9.09
CA LYS A 227 20.96 4.62 -7.91
C LYS A 227 19.99 5.06 -6.82
N TYR A 228 18.87 5.71 -7.20
CA TYR A 228 17.86 6.18 -6.25
C TYR A 228 17.09 5.04 -5.59
N LYS A 229 16.78 3.98 -6.33
CA LYS A 229 16.16 2.78 -5.77
C LYS A 229 17.11 2.05 -4.83
N PHE A 230 18.36 1.86 -5.24
CA PHE A 230 19.37 1.22 -4.42
C PHE A 230 19.54 1.96 -3.09
N GLU A 231 19.75 3.28 -3.13
CA GLU A 231 19.87 4.12 -1.93
C GLU A 231 18.62 4.03 -1.04
N TYR A 232 17.43 4.01 -1.66
CA TYR A 232 16.16 3.90 -0.93
C TYR A 232 16.05 2.58 -0.15
N TRP A 233 16.29 1.46 -0.80
CA TRP A 233 16.20 0.16 -0.14
C TRP A 233 17.35 -0.10 0.81
N ASN A 234 18.55 0.37 0.47
CA ASN A 234 19.69 0.31 1.36
C ASN A 234 19.46 1.13 2.65
N ASN A 235 18.81 2.29 2.55
CA ASN A 235 18.40 3.07 3.71
C ASN A 235 17.50 2.25 4.66
N ILE A 236 16.54 1.49 4.14
CA ILE A 236 15.69 0.59 4.94
C ILE A 236 16.54 -0.53 5.56
N LEU A 237 17.45 -1.15 4.80
CA LEU A 237 18.29 -2.25 5.28
C LEU A 237 19.25 -1.87 6.39
N LEU A 238 19.71 -0.62 6.42
CA LEU A 238 20.70 -0.11 7.38
C LEU A 238 20.15 0.13 8.80
N ALA A 239 18.87 -0.12 9.04
CA ALA A 239 18.25 0.10 10.34
C ALA A 239 17.23 -1.01 10.65
N PRO A 240 17.08 -1.43 11.92
CA PRO A 240 16.04 -2.36 12.31
C PRO A 240 14.63 -1.77 12.12
N PHE A 241 14.49 -0.47 12.27
CA PHE A 241 13.19 0.23 12.22
C PHE A 241 13.13 1.26 11.10
N THR A 242 11.97 1.36 10.44
CA THR A 242 11.72 2.35 9.38
C THR A 242 10.44 3.13 9.66
N ILE A 243 10.52 4.47 9.61
CA ILE A 243 9.37 5.34 9.83
C ILE A 243 8.42 5.26 8.63
N CYS A 244 7.19 4.81 8.88
CA CYS A 244 6.14 4.64 7.88
C CYS A 244 4.96 5.57 8.15
N VAL A 245 4.92 6.67 7.40
CA VAL A 245 3.85 7.67 7.45
C VAL A 245 3.13 7.68 6.12
N ARG A 246 1.80 7.83 6.14
CA ARG A 246 0.98 7.92 4.92
C ARG A 246 1.49 8.93 3.90
N GLY A 247 1.14 8.70 2.65
CA GLY A 247 1.29 9.68 1.56
C GLY A 247 0.06 10.58 1.42
N ASN A 248 -0.42 10.71 0.18
CA ASN A 248 -1.70 11.36 -0.09
C ASN A 248 -2.88 10.47 0.31
N GLY A 249 -2.75 9.15 0.13
CA GLY A 249 -3.72 8.17 0.59
C GLY A 249 -3.46 7.73 2.03
N ASN A 250 -4.41 7.02 2.62
CA ASN A 250 -4.32 6.50 3.99
C ASN A 250 -3.57 5.17 4.06
N PHE A 251 -2.43 5.08 3.41
CA PHE A 251 -1.52 3.94 3.45
C PHE A 251 -0.08 4.38 3.16
N SER A 252 0.87 3.49 3.36
CA SER A 252 2.28 3.73 3.07
C SER A 252 2.87 2.57 2.28
N VAL A 253 3.35 2.79 1.07
CA VAL A 253 4.08 1.78 0.28
C VAL A 253 5.32 1.32 1.04
N ARG A 254 6.02 2.25 1.71
CA ARG A 254 7.20 1.96 2.54
C ARG A 254 6.92 0.92 3.64
N PHE A 255 5.72 0.87 4.17
CA PHE A 255 5.31 -0.14 5.15
C PHE A 255 5.52 -1.56 4.60
N TYR A 256 5.06 -1.81 3.38
CA TYR A 256 5.20 -3.10 2.71
C TYR A 256 6.64 -3.39 2.27
N GLU A 257 7.36 -2.36 1.83
CA GLU A 257 8.79 -2.47 1.47
C GLU A 257 9.64 -2.79 2.69
N THR A 258 9.33 -2.21 3.84
CA THR A 258 9.99 -2.49 5.11
C THR A 258 9.80 -3.96 5.53
N LEU A 259 8.56 -4.46 5.48
CA LEU A 259 8.26 -5.87 5.75
C LEU A 259 8.94 -6.81 4.74
N ALA A 260 8.94 -6.45 3.45
CA ALA A 260 9.59 -7.21 2.40
C ALA A 260 11.10 -7.37 2.62
N LEU A 261 11.75 -6.37 3.20
CA LEU A 261 13.16 -6.38 3.56
C LEU A 261 13.43 -6.99 4.95
N GLY A 262 12.42 -7.55 5.62
CA GLY A 262 12.56 -8.11 6.96
C GLY A 262 12.93 -7.05 7.99
N ARG A 263 12.40 -5.85 7.86
CA ARG A 263 12.58 -4.77 8.84
C ARG A 263 11.26 -4.48 9.54
N ILE A 264 11.30 -3.67 10.60
CA ILE A 264 10.16 -3.38 11.46
C ILE A 264 9.61 -1.99 11.14
N PRO A 265 8.39 -1.89 10.61
CA PRO A 265 7.75 -0.59 10.39
C PRO A 265 7.40 0.09 11.72
N ILE A 266 7.71 1.37 11.84
CA ILE A 266 7.08 2.29 12.80
C ILE A 266 5.92 2.94 12.06
N LEU A 267 4.72 2.41 12.22
CA LEU A 267 3.51 2.90 11.55
C LEU A 267 2.87 4.02 12.35
N ILE A 268 2.79 5.20 11.74
CA ILE A 268 1.99 6.28 12.28
C ILE A 268 0.55 6.09 11.77
N ASP A 269 -0.30 5.58 12.67
CA ASP A 269 -1.68 5.24 12.35
C ASP A 269 -2.55 6.49 12.26
N THR A 270 -3.02 6.76 11.07
CA THR A 270 -3.96 7.84 10.73
C THR A 270 -5.36 7.28 10.43
N ASP A 271 -5.81 6.35 11.25
CA ASP A 271 -7.07 5.61 11.03
C ASP A 271 -6.98 4.66 9.81
N CYS A 272 -5.80 4.10 9.52
CA CYS A 272 -5.61 3.22 8.38
C CYS A 272 -6.06 1.78 8.66
N VAL A 273 -6.53 1.09 7.62
CA VAL A 273 -6.84 -0.35 7.67
C VAL A 273 -5.67 -1.11 7.06
N LEU A 274 -5.15 -2.09 7.79
CA LEU A 274 -4.12 -3.00 7.28
C LEU A 274 -4.76 -4.26 6.67
N PRO A 275 -4.13 -4.90 5.68
CA PRO A 275 -4.63 -6.15 5.11
C PRO A 275 -4.79 -7.24 6.19
N PHE A 276 -5.84 -8.04 6.08
CA PHE A 276 -6.10 -9.13 7.03
C PHE A 276 -6.14 -8.70 8.50
N ASP A 277 -6.66 -7.51 8.78
CA ASP A 277 -6.68 -6.90 10.12
C ASP A 277 -7.41 -7.74 11.19
N ASN A 278 -8.30 -8.67 10.78
CA ASN A 278 -8.96 -9.63 11.66
C ASN A 278 -8.19 -10.96 11.83
N GLU A 279 -7.10 -11.18 11.07
CA GLU A 279 -6.35 -12.45 11.05
C GLU A 279 -4.91 -12.27 11.51
N ILE A 280 -4.33 -11.09 11.30
CA ILE A 280 -2.94 -10.78 11.61
C ILE A 280 -2.90 -9.90 12.86
N ASN A 281 -2.20 -10.38 13.90
CA ASN A 281 -1.84 -9.51 15.01
C ASN A 281 -0.68 -8.58 14.60
N TRP A 282 -1.04 -7.42 14.07
CA TRP A 282 -0.08 -6.45 13.54
C TRP A 282 0.92 -5.93 14.57
N HIS A 283 0.60 -5.96 15.88
CA HIS A 283 1.56 -5.57 16.93
C HIS A 283 2.76 -6.53 17.03
N LYS A 284 2.65 -7.75 16.48
CA LYS A 284 3.79 -8.68 16.36
C LYS A 284 4.69 -8.41 15.14
N HIS A 285 4.35 -7.41 14.32
CA HIS A 285 5.01 -7.15 13.04
C HIS A 285 5.46 -5.69 12.87
N CYS A 286 4.92 -4.78 13.67
CA CYS A 286 5.25 -3.36 13.58
C CYS A 286 4.92 -2.63 14.89
N ILE A 287 5.59 -1.51 15.12
CA ILE A 287 5.23 -0.55 16.15
C ILE A 287 4.13 0.34 15.57
N ILE A 288 2.93 0.32 16.18
CA ILE A 288 1.79 1.14 15.74
C ILE A 288 1.57 2.27 16.75
N ILE A 289 1.73 3.50 16.30
CA ILE A 289 1.49 4.69 17.11
C ILE A 289 0.40 5.53 16.45
N ARG A 290 -0.66 5.83 17.20
CA ARG A 290 -1.72 6.72 16.72
C ARG A 290 -1.17 8.12 16.45
N GLU A 291 -1.62 8.74 15.36
CA GLU A 291 -1.27 10.14 15.04
C GLU A 291 -1.69 11.07 16.18
N THR A 292 -0.73 11.79 16.73
CA THR A 292 -0.87 12.80 17.78
C THR A 292 0.26 13.82 17.65
N GLU A 293 0.54 14.58 18.69
CA GLU A 293 1.68 15.52 18.74
C GLU A 293 3.01 14.80 18.51
N PRO A 294 3.89 15.33 17.63
CA PRO A 294 5.14 14.67 17.24
C PRO A 294 6.01 14.21 18.40
N LYS A 295 6.13 15.02 19.47
CA LYS A 295 6.90 14.67 20.66
C LYS A 295 6.35 13.42 21.35
N ARG A 296 5.03 13.32 21.52
CA ARG A 296 4.38 12.14 22.12
C ARG A 296 4.58 10.88 21.27
N ILE A 297 4.58 11.02 19.95
CA ILE A 297 4.87 9.91 19.03
C ILE A 297 6.29 9.42 19.24
N VAL A 298 7.26 10.32 19.29
CA VAL A 298 8.67 10.02 19.53
C VAL A 298 8.86 9.30 20.86
N ASP A 299 8.29 9.82 21.94
CA ASP A 299 8.37 9.22 23.28
C ASP A 299 7.76 7.80 23.32
N SER A 300 6.60 7.61 22.66
CA SER A 300 5.95 6.29 22.55
C SER A 300 6.79 5.29 21.77
N VAL A 301 7.48 5.71 20.72
CA VAL A 301 8.39 4.86 19.94
C VAL A 301 9.61 4.46 20.78
N ILE A 302 10.18 5.39 21.56
CA ILE A 302 11.30 5.10 22.49
C ILE A 302 10.88 4.01 23.48
N LEU A 303 9.72 4.19 24.12
CA LEU A 303 9.21 3.21 25.08
C LEU A 303 9.01 1.83 24.43
N SER A 304 8.43 1.78 23.23
CA SER A 304 8.21 0.54 22.50
C SER A 304 9.53 -0.18 22.15
N ILE A 305 10.53 0.57 21.70
CA ILE A 305 11.84 0.00 21.34
C ILE A 305 12.58 -0.48 22.58
N ASN A 306 12.54 0.26 23.68
CA ASN A 306 13.21 -0.11 24.93
C ASN A 306 12.58 -1.34 25.59
N ALA A 307 11.28 -1.52 25.46
CA ALA A 307 10.56 -2.69 25.98
C ALA A 307 10.85 -3.99 25.22
N MET A 308 11.33 -3.90 23.97
CA MET A 308 11.61 -5.06 23.12
C MET A 308 12.99 -5.64 23.47
N ASP A 309 13.10 -6.94 23.67
CA ASP A 309 14.40 -7.61 23.81
C ASP A 309 15.03 -7.93 22.44
N ASP A 310 16.29 -8.38 22.42
CA ASP A 310 17.01 -8.66 21.17
C ASP A 310 16.44 -9.87 20.44
N ASN A 311 15.90 -10.87 21.15
CA ASN A 311 15.27 -12.04 20.52
C ASN A 311 13.93 -11.65 19.88
N GLU A 312 13.14 -10.82 20.55
CA GLU A 312 11.92 -10.26 19.96
C GLU A 312 12.22 -9.46 18.68
N LEU A 313 13.26 -8.62 18.74
CA LEU A 313 13.72 -7.85 17.58
C LEU A 313 14.08 -8.75 16.38
N ILE A 314 14.87 -9.79 16.64
CA ILE A 314 15.30 -10.75 15.61
C ILE A 314 14.11 -11.54 15.05
N ASN A 315 13.27 -12.07 15.95
CA ASN A 315 12.09 -12.85 15.56
C ASN A 315 11.11 -12.02 14.74
N MET A 316 10.90 -10.76 15.10
CA MET A 316 10.04 -9.84 14.38
C MET A 316 10.58 -9.57 12.96
N GLN A 317 11.88 -9.39 12.79
CA GLN A 317 12.51 -9.21 11.48
C GLN A 317 12.32 -10.43 10.57
N ILE A 318 12.57 -11.64 11.10
CA ILE A 318 12.40 -12.90 10.36
C ILE A 318 10.94 -13.11 9.98
N SER A 319 10.03 -12.93 10.94
CA SER A 319 8.60 -13.12 10.75
C SER A 319 8.00 -12.11 9.77
N ASN A 320 8.52 -10.88 9.72
CA ASN A 320 8.07 -9.83 8.81
C ASN A 320 8.34 -10.18 7.34
N ARG A 321 9.55 -10.68 7.05
CA ARG A 321 9.86 -11.16 5.69
C ARG A 321 8.93 -12.30 5.28
N LYS A 322 8.73 -13.27 6.17
CA LYS A 322 7.83 -14.41 5.93
C LYS A 322 6.39 -13.94 5.72
N LEU A 323 5.89 -13.03 6.57
CA LEU A 323 4.55 -12.46 6.44
C LEU A 323 4.35 -11.79 5.08
N TRP A 324 5.36 -11.01 4.63
CA TRP A 324 5.27 -10.35 3.34
C TRP A 324 5.18 -11.34 2.18
N ILE A 325 6.02 -12.37 2.18
CA ILE A 325 6.00 -13.43 1.15
C ILE A 325 4.65 -14.14 1.15
N ASP A 326 4.19 -14.58 2.31
CA ASP A 326 3.05 -15.48 2.45
C ASP A 326 1.70 -14.79 2.27
N LYS A 327 1.59 -13.49 2.65
CA LYS A 327 0.29 -12.79 2.71
C LYS A 327 0.23 -11.42 2.04
N LEU A 328 1.35 -10.74 1.82
CA LEU A 328 1.34 -9.33 1.40
C LEU A 328 1.96 -9.08 0.03
N SER A 329 2.79 -10.00 -0.48
CA SER A 329 3.20 -10.00 -1.87
C SER A 329 1.99 -10.23 -2.78
N PHE A 330 2.10 -9.97 -4.08
CA PHE A 330 0.97 -10.19 -4.98
C PHE A 330 0.47 -11.64 -4.92
N GLY A 331 1.37 -12.62 -5.05
CA GLY A 331 1.03 -14.04 -4.96
C GLY A 331 0.54 -14.43 -3.58
N GLY A 332 1.23 -13.97 -2.52
CA GLY A 332 0.84 -14.23 -1.14
C GLY A 332 -0.57 -13.72 -0.81
N PHE A 333 -0.89 -12.50 -1.23
CA PHE A 333 -2.23 -11.95 -1.05
C PHE A 333 -3.27 -12.73 -1.86
N TYR A 334 -2.97 -13.02 -3.13
CA TYR A 334 -3.85 -13.83 -3.96
C TYR A 334 -4.19 -15.17 -3.28
N TYR A 335 -3.20 -15.95 -2.91
CA TYR A 335 -3.42 -17.27 -2.29
C TYR A 335 -4.12 -17.18 -0.93
N SER A 336 -3.79 -16.19 -0.11
CA SER A 336 -4.40 -16.03 1.21
C SER A 336 -5.82 -15.51 1.14
N PHE A 337 -6.09 -14.55 0.27
CA PHE A 337 -7.41 -13.94 0.16
C PHE A 337 -8.43 -14.87 -0.52
N THR A 338 -7.99 -15.62 -1.52
CA THR A 338 -8.88 -16.53 -2.27
C THR A 338 -9.30 -17.78 -1.49
N LYS A 339 -8.64 -18.09 -0.37
CA LYS A 339 -9.09 -19.12 0.56
C LYS A 339 -10.42 -18.81 1.26
N LYS A 340 -10.90 -17.57 1.15
CA LYS A 340 -12.18 -17.12 1.73
C LYS A 340 -13.39 -17.48 0.87
N PHE A 341 -13.17 -18.00 -0.32
CA PHE A 341 -14.16 -18.40 -1.30
C PHE A 341 -14.11 -19.92 -1.51
#